data_14d49e931cca9d94f211f9aad9c65482
#
_entry.id   14d49e931cca9d94f211f9aad9c65482
#
_cell.length_a   1.000
_cell.length_b   1.000
_cell.length_c   1.000
_cell.angle_alpha   90.00
_cell.angle_beta   90.00
_cell.angle_gamma   90.00
#
_symmetry.space_group_name_H-M   'P 1'
#
loop_
_entity.id
_entity.type
_entity.pdbx_description
1 polymer ?
#
loop_
_entity_poly.entity_id
_entity_poly.type
_entity_poly.pdbx_seq_one_letter_code
_entity_poly.pdbx_strand_id
1 'polypeptide(L)'
;MLHFRPIPFFGAVAALLLTGCYDSRFGEPDDDGEGKPATETIAALRDRYAGTPFTVTGDIVVTGRVASCDRAENFYRTLCICDAEAGLEVMAGIDHLHNDFPIGSRVTLSLRGLAVAESRGVLQAGRPPAAGSGYATDYIGSRAALGAVLVRSGEALAALSPAPLAIPALTESRCGTLVRIDGVRYTPEDLSAATWAGYKRFTDAGGAEIYTYVRNYAGFAGEEVPAGKSCSLTGILQYDDAGKGRYLLKLRDENDCMY
;
A
#
# COMPACT_ATOMS: atom_id res chain seq x y z
N MET A 1 -25.73 -90.34 19.01
CA MET A 1 -25.94 -89.00 19.50
C MET A 1 -24.56 -88.32 19.70
N LEU A 2 -24.08 -87.58 18.73
CA LEU A 2 -22.80 -86.89 18.81
C LEU A 2 -23.06 -85.43 19.25
N HIS A 3 -22.45 -85.07 20.36
CA HIS A 3 -22.49 -83.70 20.86
C HIS A 3 -21.35 -82.91 20.27
N PHE A 4 -21.68 -81.96 19.39
CA PHE A 4 -20.73 -80.95 18.90
C PHE A 4 -20.66 -79.81 19.93
N ARG A 5 -19.44 -79.54 20.45
CA ARG A 5 -19.11 -78.33 21.25
C ARG A 5 -18.58 -77.28 20.30
N PRO A 6 -19.06 -76.05 20.38
CA PRO A 6 -18.45 -74.92 19.63
C PRO A 6 -17.23 -74.39 20.36
N ILE A 7 -16.14 -74.17 19.61
CA ILE A 7 -14.91 -73.52 20.03
C ILE A 7 -15.09 -71.98 19.82
N PRO A 8 -14.85 -71.14 20.81
CA PRO A 8 -14.86 -69.68 20.61
C PRO A 8 -13.57 -69.24 19.91
N PHE A 9 -13.75 -68.59 18.74
CA PHE A 9 -12.69 -67.99 18.00
C PHE A 9 -12.41 -66.60 18.63
N PHE A 10 -11.33 -66.47 19.38
CA PHE A 10 -10.82 -65.13 19.86
C PHE A 10 -10.03 -64.51 18.73
N GLY A 11 -10.66 -63.56 18.00
CA GLY A 11 -10.01 -62.71 17.06
C GLY A 11 -9.28 -61.59 17.78
N ALA A 12 -7.96 -61.67 17.86
CA ALA A 12 -7.12 -60.57 18.34
C ALA A 12 -7.05 -59.49 17.24
N VAL A 13 -7.74 -58.37 17.44
CA VAL A 13 -7.58 -57.18 16.63
C VAL A 13 -6.32 -56.43 17.12
N ALA A 14 -5.23 -56.57 16.39
CA ALA A 14 -4.03 -55.77 16.59
C ALA A 14 -4.27 -54.33 16.06
N ALA A 15 -4.57 -53.41 16.93
CA ALA A 15 -4.59 -51.96 16.60
C ALA A 15 -3.16 -51.52 16.41
N LEU A 16 -2.73 -51.35 15.17
CA LEU A 16 -1.49 -50.62 14.81
C LEU A 16 -1.71 -49.11 15.07
N LEU A 17 -1.24 -48.64 16.23
CA LEU A 17 -1.07 -47.25 16.49
C LEU A 17 0.12 -46.74 15.65
N LEU A 18 -0.18 -46.17 14.47
CA LEU A 18 0.76 -45.36 13.71
C LEU A 18 0.94 -44.03 14.47
N THR A 19 1.82 -44.02 15.45
CA THR A 19 2.37 -42.74 15.97
C THR A 19 3.30 -42.20 14.92
N GLY A 20 2.76 -41.49 13.92
CA GLY A 20 3.56 -40.62 13.08
C GLY A 20 4.10 -39.48 13.95
N CYS A 21 5.36 -39.59 14.38
CA CYS A 21 6.08 -38.42 14.85
C CYS A 21 6.19 -37.46 13.65
N TYR A 22 5.29 -36.53 13.56
CA TYR A 22 5.46 -35.34 12.72
C TYR A 22 6.52 -34.48 13.44
N ASP A 23 7.78 -34.81 13.15
CA ASP A 23 8.92 -34.02 13.62
C ASP A 23 8.89 -32.70 12.83
N SER A 24 8.19 -31.69 13.37
CA SER A 24 8.17 -30.34 12.83
C SER A 24 9.54 -29.67 13.06
N ARG A 25 10.53 -30.11 12.29
CA ARG A 25 11.85 -29.46 12.20
C ARG A 25 11.83 -28.18 11.36
N PHE A 26 10.66 -27.70 11.02
CA PHE A 26 10.54 -26.29 10.70
C PHE A 26 10.48 -25.58 12.05
N GLY A 27 11.64 -25.09 12.52
CA GLY A 27 11.64 -24.09 13.57
C GLY A 27 10.65 -23.04 13.15
N GLU A 28 9.66 -22.75 14.01
CA GLU A 28 8.87 -21.53 13.81
C GLU A 28 9.91 -20.44 13.61
N PRO A 29 9.78 -19.59 12.59
CA PRO A 29 10.58 -18.39 12.53
C PRO A 29 10.42 -17.73 13.90
N ASP A 30 11.51 -17.32 14.53
CA ASP A 30 11.47 -16.43 15.70
C ASP A 30 10.89 -15.08 15.25
N ASP A 31 9.64 -15.10 14.79
CA ASP A 31 8.86 -13.97 14.38
C ASP A 31 7.92 -13.63 15.53
N ASP A 32 8.47 -12.84 16.46
CA ASP A 32 7.68 -12.15 17.48
C ASP A 32 6.74 -11.08 16.89
N GLY A 33 6.59 -11.07 15.55
CA GLY A 33 5.67 -10.18 14.82
C GLY A 33 6.10 -8.72 14.80
N GLU A 34 7.31 -8.39 15.26
CA GLU A 34 7.75 -7.00 15.33
C GLU A 34 8.57 -6.53 14.12
N GLY A 35 9.00 -7.43 13.24
CA GLY A 35 9.88 -7.09 12.12
C GLY A 35 11.27 -6.59 12.59
N LYS A 36 12.17 -6.38 11.65
CA LYS A 36 13.50 -5.84 11.96
C LYS A 36 13.42 -4.39 12.43
N PRO A 37 14.29 -3.94 13.36
CA PRO A 37 14.35 -2.52 13.73
C PRO A 37 14.63 -1.65 12.52
N ALA A 38 13.96 -0.48 12.43
CA ALA A 38 14.24 0.50 11.40
C ALA A 38 15.67 1.02 11.53
N THR A 39 16.39 1.09 10.42
CA THR A 39 17.75 1.64 10.34
C THR A 39 17.75 3.07 9.81
N GLU A 40 16.69 3.46 9.09
CA GLU A 40 16.53 4.77 8.48
C GLU A 40 15.07 5.20 8.49
N THR A 41 14.83 6.51 8.34
CA THR A 41 13.50 7.07 8.05
C THR A 41 13.19 7.00 6.56
N ILE A 42 11.92 7.10 6.18
CA ILE A 42 11.53 7.22 4.76
C ILE A 42 12.09 8.53 4.16
N ALA A 43 12.17 9.59 4.96
CA ALA A 43 12.79 10.86 4.54
C ALA A 43 14.28 10.68 4.20
N ALA A 44 15.04 9.99 5.04
CA ALA A 44 16.46 9.69 4.76
C ALA A 44 16.64 8.82 3.51
N LEU A 45 15.73 7.86 3.27
CA LEU A 45 15.70 7.08 2.03
C LEU A 45 15.43 7.98 0.81
N ARG A 46 14.52 8.96 0.94
CA ARG A 46 14.23 9.94 -0.12
C ARG A 46 15.47 10.77 -0.45
N ASP A 47 16.22 11.22 0.56
CA ASP A 47 17.44 12.01 0.37
C ASP A 47 18.55 11.24 -0.38
N ARG A 48 18.52 9.89 -0.32
CA ARG A 48 19.43 9.04 -1.10
C ARG A 48 19.06 8.99 -2.59
N TYR A 49 17.81 9.27 -2.95
CA TYR A 49 17.35 9.25 -4.32
C TYR A 49 17.77 10.52 -5.06
N ALA A 50 18.77 10.40 -5.90
CA ALA A 50 19.31 11.52 -6.69
C ALA A 50 18.72 11.61 -8.12
N GLY A 51 17.44 11.27 -8.29
CA GLY A 51 16.76 11.29 -9.60
C GLY A 51 17.08 10.08 -10.50
N THR A 52 17.83 9.09 -10.01
CA THR A 52 18.17 7.88 -10.76
C THR A 52 17.81 6.63 -9.96
N PRO A 53 17.04 5.69 -10.53
CA PRO A 53 16.71 4.44 -9.85
C PRO A 53 17.97 3.66 -9.44
N PHE A 54 17.93 3.06 -8.25
CA PHE A 54 19.03 2.26 -7.74
C PHE A 54 18.52 1.02 -7.00
N THR A 55 19.35 -0.04 -6.96
CA THR A 55 19.08 -1.22 -6.15
C THR A 55 19.77 -1.10 -4.80
N VAL A 56 19.03 -1.34 -3.72
CA VAL A 56 19.56 -1.28 -2.35
C VAL A 56 20.43 -2.50 -2.08
N THR A 57 21.70 -2.29 -1.78
CA THR A 57 22.67 -3.35 -1.46
C THR A 57 22.89 -3.52 0.04
N GLY A 58 22.67 -2.48 0.84
CA GLY A 58 22.81 -2.49 2.29
C GLY A 58 21.55 -2.98 3.01
N ASP A 59 21.68 -3.23 4.31
CA ASP A 59 20.57 -3.59 5.19
C ASP A 59 19.78 -2.34 5.61
N ILE A 60 19.06 -1.74 4.67
CA ILE A 60 18.18 -0.61 4.93
C ILE A 60 16.81 -1.14 5.30
N VAL A 61 16.30 -0.70 6.44
CA VAL A 61 14.98 -1.03 6.96
C VAL A 61 14.26 0.27 7.32
N VAL A 62 13.07 0.46 6.78
CA VAL A 62 12.21 1.60 7.10
C VAL A 62 10.92 1.13 7.77
N THR A 63 10.35 1.97 8.61
CA THR A 63 9.06 1.70 9.27
C THR A 63 8.09 2.83 8.95
N GLY A 64 6.84 2.47 8.71
CA GLY A 64 5.78 3.44 8.47
C GLY A 64 4.41 2.87 8.80
N ARG A 65 3.37 3.70 8.63
CA ARG A 65 1.98 3.25 8.71
C ARG A 65 1.35 3.20 7.33
N VAL A 66 0.58 2.16 7.09
CA VAL A 66 -0.17 2.00 5.83
C VAL A 66 -1.19 3.13 5.71
N ALA A 67 -1.04 3.95 4.68
CA ALA A 67 -1.85 5.14 4.45
C ALA A 67 -2.84 5.02 3.29
N SER A 68 -2.69 4.00 2.44
CA SER A 68 -3.60 3.71 1.33
C SER A 68 -4.03 2.25 1.34
N CYS A 69 -5.08 1.93 0.59
CA CYS A 69 -5.48 0.54 0.36
C CYS A 69 -5.97 0.33 -1.08
N ASP A 70 -6.01 -0.92 -1.49
CA ASP A 70 -6.47 -1.33 -2.82
C ASP A 70 -7.96 -1.70 -2.87
N ARG A 71 -8.72 -1.48 -1.79
CA ARG A 71 -10.14 -1.87 -1.70
C ARG A 71 -11.01 -1.23 -2.78
N ALA A 72 -10.80 0.06 -3.05
CA ALA A 72 -11.50 0.80 -4.09
C ALA A 72 -10.75 0.81 -5.43
N GLU A 73 -9.71 0.00 -5.59
CA GLU A 73 -8.93 -0.22 -6.81
C GLU A 73 -8.22 1.00 -7.40
N ASN A 74 -8.22 2.15 -6.70
CA ASN A 74 -7.42 3.31 -7.11
C ASN A 74 -5.93 3.12 -6.84
N PHE A 75 -5.56 2.31 -5.81
CA PHE A 75 -4.19 1.84 -5.52
C PHE A 75 -4.07 0.37 -5.94
N TYR A 76 -3.95 0.15 -7.25
CA TYR A 76 -3.95 -1.21 -7.80
C TYR A 76 -2.62 -1.93 -7.54
N ARG A 77 -2.67 -2.99 -6.70
CA ARG A 77 -1.53 -3.83 -6.32
C ARG A 77 -0.37 -3.08 -5.68
N THR A 78 -0.64 -1.90 -5.13
CA THR A 78 0.35 -1.10 -4.40
C THR A 78 -0.25 -0.63 -3.08
N LEU A 79 0.62 -0.31 -2.14
CA LEU A 79 0.23 0.39 -0.93
C LEU A 79 1.24 1.48 -0.60
N CYS A 80 0.75 2.59 -0.05
CA CYS A 80 1.61 3.64 0.48
C CYS A 80 1.78 3.47 1.99
N ILE A 81 3.02 3.57 2.43
CA ILE A 81 3.38 3.67 3.84
C ILE A 81 3.95 5.05 4.11
N CYS A 82 3.59 5.65 5.24
CA CYS A 82 4.09 6.96 5.64
C CYS A 82 4.70 6.89 7.04
N ASP A 83 5.78 7.63 7.25
CA ASP A 83 6.20 8.08 8.56
C ASP A 83 5.69 9.52 8.83
N ALA A 84 6.28 10.24 9.78
CA ALA A 84 5.86 11.61 10.11
C ALA A 84 6.21 12.64 9.01
N GLU A 85 7.16 12.36 8.14
CA GLU A 85 7.78 13.32 7.23
C GLU A 85 7.64 12.96 5.76
N ALA A 86 7.66 11.67 5.42
CA ALA A 86 7.71 11.19 4.05
C ALA A 86 6.83 9.98 3.82
N GLY A 87 6.59 9.66 2.55
CA GLY A 87 5.85 8.46 2.13
C GLY A 87 6.60 7.67 1.07
N LEU A 88 6.29 6.38 1.02
CA LEU A 88 6.87 5.40 0.12
C LEU A 88 5.77 4.49 -0.42
N GLU A 89 5.69 4.32 -1.74
CA GLU A 89 4.79 3.35 -2.38
C GLU A 89 5.50 2.01 -2.52
N VAL A 90 4.93 0.95 -1.96
CA VAL A 90 5.41 -0.42 -2.08
C VAL A 90 4.73 -1.07 -3.29
N MET A 91 5.53 -1.53 -4.25
CA MET A 91 5.10 -2.19 -5.48
C MET A 91 4.82 -3.68 -5.21
N ALA A 92 3.75 -3.96 -4.47
CA ALA A 92 3.47 -5.31 -3.96
C ALA A 92 3.13 -6.33 -5.05
N GLY A 93 2.30 -5.96 -6.03
CA GLY A 93 1.97 -6.80 -7.18
C GLY A 93 0.96 -7.92 -6.89
N ILE A 94 0.24 -7.84 -5.77
CA ILE A 94 -0.79 -8.80 -5.38
C ILE A 94 -2.11 -8.06 -5.11
N ASP A 95 -3.21 -8.77 -5.24
CA ASP A 95 -4.54 -8.23 -4.99
C ASP A 95 -4.96 -8.39 -3.52
N HIS A 96 -5.93 -7.58 -3.08
CA HIS A 96 -6.53 -7.61 -1.74
C HIS A 96 -5.51 -7.35 -0.61
N LEU A 97 -4.56 -6.44 -0.86
CA LEU A 97 -3.57 -5.99 0.13
C LEU A 97 -4.22 -5.45 1.42
N HIS A 98 -5.40 -4.85 1.31
CA HIS A 98 -6.15 -4.32 2.45
C HIS A 98 -6.54 -5.38 3.50
N ASN A 99 -6.56 -6.66 3.15
CA ASN A 99 -6.80 -7.75 4.11
C ASN A 99 -5.56 -8.03 4.95
N ASP A 100 -4.38 -7.99 4.34
CA ASP A 100 -3.11 -8.27 5.01
C ASP A 100 -2.57 -7.03 5.71
N PHE A 101 -2.72 -5.88 5.06
CA PHE A 101 -2.18 -4.58 5.47
C PHE A 101 -3.28 -3.50 5.51
N PRO A 102 -4.24 -3.56 6.45
CA PRO A 102 -5.26 -2.53 6.58
C PRO A 102 -4.66 -1.17 6.93
N ILE A 103 -5.35 -0.09 6.52
CA ILE A 103 -4.96 1.29 6.82
C ILE A 103 -4.74 1.45 8.34
N GLY A 104 -3.66 2.15 8.71
CA GLY A 104 -3.25 2.35 10.09
C GLY A 104 -2.34 1.25 10.64
N SER A 105 -2.16 0.13 9.94
CA SER A 105 -1.17 -0.88 10.33
C SER A 105 0.22 -0.29 10.37
N ARG A 106 0.99 -0.59 11.41
CA ARG A 106 2.42 -0.37 11.40
C ARG A 106 3.10 -1.49 10.63
N VAL A 107 3.99 -1.13 9.72
CA VAL A 107 4.74 -2.07 8.90
C VAL A 107 6.21 -1.72 8.87
N THR A 108 7.04 -2.75 8.73
CA THR A 108 8.48 -2.64 8.55
C THR A 108 8.84 -3.19 7.17
N LEU A 109 9.56 -2.42 6.37
CA LEU A 109 10.00 -2.80 5.03
C LEU A 109 11.52 -2.93 5.00
N SER A 110 12.00 -4.14 4.70
CA SER A 110 13.41 -4.43 4.42
C SER A 110 13.69 -4.19 2.94
N LEU A 111 14.58 -3.25 2.65
CA LEU A 111 14.80 -2.79 1.27
C LEU A 111 15.92 -3.54 0.54
N ARG A 112 16.73 -4.34 1.23
CA ARG A 112 17.86 -5.06 0.61
C ARG A 112 17.40 -5.89 -0.60
N GLY A 113 18.03 -5.64 -1.74
CA GLY A 113 17.71 -6.29 -3.01
C GLY A 113 16.51 -5.67 -3.76
N LEU A 114 15.78 -4.72 -3.16
CA LEU A 114 14.75 -3.97 -3.85
C LEU A 114 15.34 -2.81 -4.64
N ALA A 115 14.67 -2.45 -5.73
CA ALA A 115 14.91 -1.22 -6.47
C ALA A 115 14.11 -0.08 -5.84
N VAL A 116 14.74 1.08 -5.74
CA VAL A 116 14.12 2.34 -5.35
C VAL A 116 14.10 3.27 -6.55
N ALA A 117 12.93 3.82 -6.84
CA ALA A 117 12.71 4.77 -7.92
C ALA A 117 11.67 5.80 -7.50
N GLU A 118 11.32 6.71 -8.40
CA GLU A 118 10.28 7.70 -8.16
C GLU A 118 9.27 7.69 -9.30
N SER A 119 8.01 7.88 -8.97
CA SER A 119 6.95 8.10 -9.93
C SER A 119 5.97 9.15 -9.39
N ARG A 120 5.73 10.19 -10.16
CA ARG A 120 4.88 11.32 -9.75
C ARG A 120 5.28 11.92 -8.39
N GLY A 121 6.58 12.12 -8.20
CA GLY A 121 7.13 12.63 -6.95
C GLY A 121 7.09 11.65 -5.77
N VAL A 122 6.46 10.49 -5.91
CA VAL A 122 6.39 9.47 -4.85
C VAL A 122 7.52 8.46 -5.01
N LEU A 123 8.29 8.29 -3.96
CA LEU A 123 9.30 7.24 -3.92
C LEU A 123 8.63 5.86 -3.97
N GLN A 124 9.16 4.96 -4.79
CA GLN A 124 8.65 3.60 -4.95
C GLN A 124 9.72 2.58 -4.56
N ALA A 125 9.30 1.51 -3.88
CA ALA A 125 10.14 0.34 -3.63
C ALA A 125 9.49 -0.91 -4.23
N GLY A 126 10.24 -1.62 -5.06
CA GLY A 126 9.79 -2.83 -5.73
C GLY A 126 10.94 -3.73 -6.11
N ARG A 127 10.68 -4.77 -6.86
CA ARG A 127 11.74 -5.60 -7.41
C ARG A 127 12.51 -4.83 -8.50
N PRO A 128 13.81 -5.09 -8.70
CA PRO A 128 14.52 -4.60 -9.87
C PRO A 128 13.79 -5.02 -11.15
N PRO A 129 13.57 -4.10 -12.10
CA PRO A 129 12.84 -4.42 -13.32
C PRO A 129 13.67 -5.34 -14.24
N ALA A 130 12.98 -6.08 -15.10
CA ALA A 130 13.66 -6.86 -16.13
C ALA A 130 14.44 -5.94 -17.08
N ALA A 131 15.59 -6.39 -17.54
CA ALA A 131 16.40 -5.63 -18.49
C ALA A 131 15.58 -5.29 -19.74
N GLY A 132 15.58 -4.02 -20.15
CA GLY A 132 14.85 -3.53 -21.31
C GLY A 132 13.34 -3.35 -21.13
N SER A 133 12.80 -3.50 -19.92
CA SER A 133 11.36 -3.32 -19.65
C SER A 133 10.87 -1.87 -19.76
N GLY A 134 11.77 -0.89 -19.66
CA GLY A 134 11.44 0.54 -19.65
C GLY A 134 10.85 1.04 -18.33
N TYR A 135 10.70 0.16 -17.30
CA TYR A 135 10.24 0.53 -15.97
C TYR A 135 11.42 0.76 -15.03
N ALA A 136 11.22 1.61 -14.02
CA ALA A 136 12.22 1.90 -12.99
C ALA A 136 12.17 0.91 -11.82
N THR A 137 10.97 0.34 -11.54
CA THR A 137 10.72 -0.73 -10.57
C THR A 137 9.76 -1.75 -11.16
N ASP A 138 9.71 -2.95 -10.59
CA ASP A 138 8.73 -3.98 -10.93
C ASP A 138 8.02 -4.46 -9.66
N TYR A 139 6.90 -5.14 -9.82
CA TYR A 139 6.15 -5.71 -8.72
C TYR A 139 6.92 -6.83 -8.02
N ILE A 140 6.80 -6.89 -6.69
CA ILE A 140 7.32 -8.00 -5.87
C ILE A 140 6.63 -9.31 -6.29
N GLY A 141 5.33 -9.28 -6.53
CA GLY A 141 4.59 -10.22 -7.37
C GLY A 141 4.07 -11.48 -6.68
N SER A 142 4.39 -11.75 -5.40
CA SER A 142 3.78 -12.86 -4.66
C SER A 142 3.70 -12.56 -3.17
N ARG A 143 2.73 -13.19 -2.47
CA ARG A 143 2.57 -13.03 -1.00
C ARG A 143 3.79 -13.49 -0.23
N ALA A 144 4.41 -14.60 -0.64
CA ALA A 144 5.62 -15.12 0.00
C ALA A 144 6.80 -14.15 -0.15
N ALA A 145 7.03 -13.61 -1.35
CA ALA A 145 8.09 -12.64 -1.59
C ALA A 145 7.81 -11.31 -0.87
N LEU A 146 6.54 -10.86 -0.83
CA LEU A 146 6.15 -9.66 -0.09
C LEU A 146 6.35 -9.85 1.41
N GLY A 147 5.90 -10.97 1.99
CA GLY A 147 6.07 -11.27 3.41
C GLY A 147 7.53 -11.41 3.85
N ALA A 148 8.44 -11.76 2.94
CA ALA A 148 9.87 -11.78 3.23
C ALA A 148 10.49 -10.38 3.42
N VAL A 149 9.85 -9.32 2.92
CA VAL A 149 10.38 -7.95 2.97
C VAL A 149 9.48 -6.97 3.71
N LEU A 150 8.16 -7.18 3.72
CA LEU A 150 7.17 -6.32 4.36
C LEU A 150 6.47 -7.08 5.49
N VAL A 151 6.76 -6.69 6.73
CA VAL A 151 6.21 -7.32 7.93
C VAL A 151 5.25 -6.34 8.62
N ARG A 152 4.05 -6.81 8.94
CA ARG A 152 3.07 -6.07 9.72
C ARG A 152 3.31 -6.34 11.21
N SER A 153 3.43 -5.28 12.02
CA SER A 153 3.47 -5.38 13.46
C SER A 153 2.14 -5.90 14.03
N GLY A 154 2.21 -6.61 15.16
CA GLY A 154 1.04 -7.00 15.94
C GLY A 154 0.32 -5.85 16.66
N GLU A 155 0.81 -4.60 16.52
CA GLU A 155 0.18 -3.43 17.14
C GLU A 155 -1.26 -3.21 16.65
N ALA A 156 -2.08 -2.60 17.50
CA ALA A 156 -3.41 -2.15 17.11
C ALA A 156 -3.36 -1.12 15.98
N LEU A 157 -4.38 -1.13 15.11
CA LEU A 157 -4.50 -0.14 14.05
C LEU A 157 -4.60 1.28 14.64
N ALA A 158 -3.76 2.18 14.14
CA ALA A 158 -3.85 3.58 14.52
C ALA A 158 -4.74 4.37 13.55
N ALA A 159 -5.55 5.27 14.08
CA ALA A 159 -6.20 6.27 13.25
C ALA A 159 -5.13 7.16 12.61
N LEU A 160 -5.21 7.37 11.31
CA LEU A 160 -4.33 8.28 10.60
C LEU A 160 -4.91 9.69 10.67
N SER A 161 -4.04 10.65 10.94
CA SER A 161 -4.38 12.07 10.88
C SER A 161 -3.74 12.67 9.63
N PRO A 162 -4.52 12.93 8.55
CA PRO A 162 -3.98 13.59 7.36
C PRO A 162 -3.41 14.96 7.73
N ALA A 163 -2.22 15.31 7.21
CA ALA A 163 -1.64 16.62 7.44
C ALA A 163 -2.47 17.69 6.72
N PRO A 164 -3.06 18.69 7.43
CA PRO A 164 -3.77 19.77 6.78
C PRO A 164 -2.76 20.72 6.12
N LEU A 165 -2.91 20.96 4.82
CA LEU A 165 -2.04 21.83 4.05
C LEU A 165 -2.87 22.77 3.17
N ALA A 166 -2.36 24.00 2.99
CA ALA A 166 -2.86 24.89 1.94
C ALA A 166 -2.20 24.55 0.60
N ILE A 167 -2.91 24.72 -0.51
CA ILE A 167 -2.37 24.42 -1.85
C ILE A 167 -1.03 25.12 -2.12
N PRO A 168 -0.84 26.43 -1.79
CA PRO A 168 0.45 27.10 -2.00
C PRO A 168 1.60 26.58 -1.12
N ALA A 169 1.31 25.80 -0.09
CA ALA A 169 2.31 25.21 0.82
C ALA A 169 2.72 23.79 0.42
N LEU A 170 2.21 23.26 -0.68
CA LEU A 170 2.58 21.95 -1.19
C LEU A 170 4.01 21.94 -1.70
N THR A 171 4.75 20.88 -1.41
CA THR A 171 6.12 20.67 -1.87
C THR A 171 6.31 19.23 -2.33
N GLU A 172 7.23 18.99 -3.25
CA GLU A 172 7.53 17.64 -3.75
C GLU A 172 8.06 16.72 -2.65
N SER A 173 8.77 17.26 -1.65
CA SER A 173 9.24 16.47 -0.50
C SER A 173 8.11 15.83 0.31
N ARG A 174 6.89 16.39 0.21
CA ARG A 174 5.69 15.82 0.87
C ARG A 174 4.97 14.78 0.01
N CYS A 175 5.38 14.55 -1.23
CA CYS A 175 4.79 13.49 -2.05
C CYS A 175 4.94 12.11 -1.40
N GLY A 176 3.88 11.31 -1.51
CA GLY A 176 3.74 10.03 -0.84
C GLY A 176 3.10 10.09 0.55
N THR A 177 2.98 11.29 1.17
CA THR A 177 2.31 11.45 2.47
C THR A 177 0.80 11.60 2.32
N LEU A 178 0.07 11.29 3.40
CA LEU A 178 -1.37 11.50 3.50
C LEU A 178 -1.63 12.95 3.91
N VAL A 179 -2.28 13.71 3.05
CA VAL A 179 -2.58 15.13 3.28
C VAL A 179 -4.08 15.41 3.15
N ARG A 180 -4.52 16.54 3.72
CA ARG A 180 -5.87 17.07 3.57
C ARG A 180 -5.81 18.50 3.10
N ILE A 181 -6.59 18.81 2.08
CA ILE A 181 -6.78 20.18 1.54
C ILE A 181 -8.23 20.58 1.81
N ASP A 182 -8.42 21.62 2.60
CA ASP A 182 -9.74 22.10 3.00
C ASP A 182 -10.22 23.25 2.11
N GLY A 183 -11.54 23.43 2.03
CA GLY A 183 -12.16 24.62 1.44
C GLY A 183 -12.06 24.71 -0.06
N VAL A 184 -11.86 23.60 -0.76
CA VAL A 184 -11.77 23.58 -2.22
C VAL A 184 -13.12 23.32 -2.87
N ARG A 185 -13.27 23.73 -4.14
CA ARG A 185 -14.46 23.48 -4.97
C ARG A 185 -14.07 22.85 -6.28
N TYR A 186 -14.87 21.89 -6.73
CA TYR A 186 -14.70 21.32 -8.06
C TYR A 186 -14.86 22.43 -9.12
N THR A 187 -13.89 22.53 -9.99
CA THR A 187 -13.84 23.52 -11.08
C THR A 187 -13.61 22.77 -12.38
N PRO A 188 -14.67 22.37 -13.10
CA PRO A 188 -14.56 21.59 -14.32
C PRO A 188 -13.78 22.34 -15.41
N GLU A 189 -12.98 21.63 -16.17
CA GLU A 189 -12.29 22.17 -17.35
C GLU A 189 -13.25 22.23 -18.56
N ASP A 190 -14.27 21.38 -18.58
CA ASP A 190 -15.34 21.38 -19.56
C ASP A 190 -16.69 21.11 -18.88
N LEU A 191 -17.79 21.22 -19.63
CA LEU A 191 -19.14 21.02 -19.14
C LEU A 191 -19.59 19.53 -19.18
N SER A 192 -18.69 18.59 -19.42
CA SER A 192 -19.01 17.18 -19.42
C SER A 192 -19.39 16.69 -18.03
N ALA A 193 -20.19 15.66 -17.95
CA ALA A 193 -20.60 15.05 -16.69
C ALA A 193 -19.37 14.65 -15.88
N ALA A 194 -19.27 15.23 -14.69
CA ALA A 194 -18.12 15.06 -13.84
C ALA A 194 -18.28 13.82 -12.97
N THR A 195 -17.77 12.69 -13.44
CA THR A 195 -17.52 11.54 -12.59
C THR A 195 -16.08 11.58 -12.09
N TRP A 196 -15.74 10.80 -11.06
CA TRP A 196 -14.37 10.82 -10.49
C TRP A 196 -13.30 10.33 -11.46
N ALA A 197 -13.63 9.54 -12.47
CA ALA A 197 -12.66 8.99 -13.42
C ALA A 197 -11.75 10.05 -14.05
N GLY A 198 -10.44 9.78 -14.08
CA GLY A 198 -9.42 10.67 -14.64
C GLY A 198 -9.02 11.81 -13.71
N TYR A 199 -8.59 12.92 -14.31
CA TYR A 199 -8.18 14.11 -13.57
C TYR A 199 -9.36 15.03 -13.29
N LYS A 200 -9.48 15.51 -12.06
CA LYS A 200 -10.48 16.53 -11.68
C LYS A 200 -9.77 17.69 -11.00
N ARG A 201 -10.07 18.90 -11.47
CA ARG A 201 -9.51 20.13 -10.92
C ARG A 201 -10.39 20.69 -9.82
N PHE A 202 -9.75 21.08 -8.73
CA PHE A 202 -10.37 21.79 -7.62
C PHE A 202 -9.59 23.08 -7.37
N THR A 203 -10.29 24.14 -6.95
CA THR A 203 -9.70 25.43 -6.62
C THR A 203 -10.08 25.85 -5.22
N ASP A 204 -9.17 26.50 -4.50
CA ASP A 204 -9.45 27.17 -3.25
C ASP A 204 -10.04 28.56 -3.47
N ALA A 205 -10.36 29.27 -2.40
CA ALA A 205 -10.92 30.63 -2.47
C ALA A 205 -9.93 31.67 -3.06
N GLY A 206 -8.63 31.37 -3.03
CA GLY A 206 -7.57 32.19 -3.61
C GLY A 206 -7.31 31.91 -5.09
N GLY A 207 -7.96 30.89 -5.66
CA GLY A 207 -7.77 30.46 -7.04
C GLY A 207 -6.58 29.51 -7.24
N ALA A 208 -5.94 29.05 -6.15
CA ALA A 208 -4.91 28.01 -6.26
C ALA A 208 -5.54 26.67 -6.60
N GLU A 209 -4.86 25.88 -7.43
CA GLU A 209 -5.39 24.66 -8.02
C GLU A 209 -4.74 23.40 -7.42
N ILE A 210 -5.56 22.40 -7.18
CA ILE A 210 -5.17 21.01 -6.87
C ILE A 210 -5.98 20.06 -7.74
N TYR A 211 -5.37 18.96 -8.13
CA TYR A 211 -6.05 17.96 -8.95
C TYR A 211 -6.27 16.68 -8.14
N THR A 212 -7.30 15.93 -8.48
CA THR A 212 -7.40 14.52 -8.09
C THR A 212 -7.13 13.65 -9.30
N TYR A 213 -6.66 12.44 -9.07
CA TYR A 213 -6.56 11.41 -10.10
C TYR A 213 -7.17 10.11 -9.62
N VAL A 214 -8.18 9.64 -10.36
CA VAL A 214 -8.88 8.39 -10.10
C VAL A 214 -8.81 7.52 -11.35
N ARG A 215 -8.37 6.28 -11.17
CA ARG A 215 -8.30 5.31 -12.27
C ARG A 215 -9.69 4.98 -12.78
N ASN A 216 -9.82 4.74 -14.08
CA ASN A 216 -11.12 4.41 -14.70
C ASN A 216 -11.76 3.13 -14.14
N TYR A 217 -10.96 2.26 -13.53
CA TYR A 217 -11.42 0.99 -12.95
C TYR A 217 -11.60 1.05 -11.42
N ALA A 218 -11.39 2.20 -10.80
CA ALA A 218 -11.66 2.37 -9.37
C ALA A 218 -13.17 2.22 -9.11
N GLY A 219 -13.53 1.60 -7.98
CA GLY A 219 -14.91 1.29 -7.65
C GLY A 219 -15.85 2.50 -7.63
N PHE A 220 -15.30 3.69 -7.32
CA PHE A 220 -16.03 4.96 -7.29
C PHE A 220 -15.80 5.85 -8.53
N ALA A 221 -15.10 5.35 -9.55
CA ALA A 221 -14.76 6.13 -10.75
C ALA A 221 -15.99 6.70 -11.48
N GLY A 222 -17.11 5.96 -11.45
CA GLY A 222 -18.38 6.35 -12.08
C GLY A 222 -19.27 7.26 -11.24
N GLU A 223 -18.91 7.54 -9.98
CA GLU A 223 -19.70 8.43 -9.12
C GLU A 223 -19.49 9.89 -9.49
N GLU A 224 -20.50 10.73 -9.20
CA GLU A 224 -20.45 12.15 -9.51
C GLU A 224 -19.54 12.91 -8.54
N VAL A 225 -18.73 13.82 -9.07
CA VAL A 225 -17.95 14.78 -8.27
C VAL A 225 -18.90 15.82 -7.69
N PRO A 226 -18.81 16.20 -6.39
CA PRO A 226 -19.72 17.14 -5.76
C PRO A 226 -19.56 18.56 -6.34
N ALA A 227 -20.34 18.87 -7.37
CA ALA A 227 -20.33 20.19 -8.00
C ALA A 227 -20.98 21.25 -7.09
N GLY A 228 -20.45 22.47 -7.13
CA GLY A 228 -21.02 23.65 -6.45
C GLY A 228 -20.87 23.67 -4.92
N LYS A 229 -20.35 22.61 -4.30
CA LYS A 229 -20.12 22.53 -2.86
C LYS A 229 -18.64 22.78 -2.53
N SER A 230 -18.39 23.37 -1.37
CA SER A 230 -17.06 23.39 -0.80
C SER A 230 -16.81 22.05 -0.11
N CYS A 231 -15.65 21.47 -0.33
CA CYS A 231 -15.28 20.18 0.25
C CYS A 231 -13.86 20.19 0.80
N SER A 232 -13.55 19.17 1.58
CA SER A 232 -12.20 18.80 1.99
C SER A 232 -11.80 17.56 1.21
N LEU A 233 -10.61 17.58 0.62
CA LEU A 233 -10.02 16.45 -0.08
C LEU A 233 -8.91 15.84 0.76
N THR A 234 -8.94 14.53 0.95
CA THR A 234 -7.88 13.73 1.58
C THR A 234 -7.27 12.80 0.54
N GLY A 235 -5.96 12.57 0.58
CA GLY A 235 -5.32 11.63 -0.34
C GLY A 235 -3.82 11.60 -0.21
N ILE A 236 -3.21 10.70 -0.97
CA ILE A 236 -1.75 10.66 -1.09
C ILE A 236 -1.31 11.73 -2.07
N LEU A 237 -0.44 12.64 -1.57
CA LEU A 237 0.08 13.73 -2.39
C LEU A 237 1.01 13.18 -3.47
N GLN A 238 0.85 13.67 -4.69
CA GLN A 238 1.67 13.35 -5.85
C GLN A 238 1.99 14.62 -6.63
N TYR A 239 3.02 14.56 -7.46
CA TYR A 239 3.38 15.63 -8.39
C TYR A 239 3.53 15.08 -9.82
N ASP A 240 2.75 15.63 -10.75
CA ASP A 240 2.74 15.20 -12.16
C ASP A 240 3.71 16.06 -12.96
N ASP A 241 4.99 15.74 -12.88
CA ASP A 241 6.08 16.42 -13.60
C ASP A 241 6.07 16.12 -15.11
N ALA A 242 5.73 14.91 -15.49
CA ALA A 242 5.67 14.47 -16.89
C ALA A 242 4.47 15.04 -17.66
N GLY A 243 3.41 15.43 -16.95
CA GLY A 243 2.18 15.94 -17.54
C GLY A 243 2.14 17.45 -17.64
N LYS A 244 1.99 18.15 -16.52
CA LYS A 244 1.74 19.60 -16.50
C LYS A 244 2.37 20.33 -15.31
N GLY A 245 3.27 19.69 -14.56
CA GLY A 245 3.91 20.29 -13.38
C GLY A 245 2.89 20.70 -12.33
N ARG A 246 2.03 19.78 -11.88
CA ARG A 246 0.92 20.06 -10.97
C ARG A 246 0.84 19.05 -9.82
N TYR A 247 0.37 19.50 -8.67
CA TYR A 247 0.09 18.62 -7.55
C TYR A 247 -1.22 17.86 -7.74
N LEU A 248 -1.22 16.60 -7.32
CA LEU A 248 -2.34 15.68 -7.37
C LEU A 248 -2.60 15.09 -5.99
N LEU A 249 -3.87 14.84 -5.69
CA LEU A 249 -4.29 13.93 -4.62
C LEU A 249 -4.79 12.63 -5.23
N LYS A 250 -4.13 11.53 -4.92
CA LYS A 250 -4.62 10.21 -5.24
C LYS A 250 -5.53 9.76 -4.12
N LEU A 251 -6.84 9.81 -4.37
CA LEU A 251 -7.88 9.47 -3.39
C LEU A 251 -7.85 7.97 -3.11
N ARG A 252 -8.16 7.55 -1.87
CA ARG A 252 -8.23 6.15 -1.48
C ARG A 252 -9.58 5.53 -1.84
N ASP A 253 -10.64 6.30 -1.63
CA ASP A 253 -12.02 5.99 -1.97
C ASP A 253 -12.85 7.29 -2.03
N GLU A 254 -14.17 7.18 -2.22
CA GLU A 254 -15.12 8.29 -2.29
C GLU A 254 -15.21 9.12 -1.00
N ASN A 255 -14.92 8.52 0.15
CA ASN A 255 -14.99 9.19 1.46
C ASN A 255 -13.81 10.17 1.67
N ASP A 256 -12.82 10.14 0.81
CA ASP A 256 -11.73 11.12 0.80
C ASP A 256 -12.16 12.51 0.32
N CYS A 257 -13.41 12.65 -0.16
CA CYS A 257 -14.05 13.94 -0.42
C CYS A 257 -15.22 14.16 0.53
N MET A 258 -15.03 15.03 1.52
CA MET A 258 -16.07 15.40 2.49
C MET A 258 -16.61 16.81 2.22
N TYR A 259 -17.94 16.99 2.22
CA TYR A 259 -18.65 18.26 1.95
C TYR A 259 -19.84 18.49 2.85
#